data_efba258b7287d986c2bacae871f4a61c
#
_entry.id   efba258b7287d986c2bacae871f4a61c
#
_cell.length_a   1.000
_cell.length_b   1.000
_cell.length_c   1.000
_cell.angle_alpha   90.00
_cell.angle_beta   90.00
_cell.angle_gamma   90.00
#
_symmetry.space_group_name_H-M   'P 1'
#
loop_
_entity.id
_entity.type
_entity.pdbx_description
1 polymer ?
#
loop_
_entity_poly.entity_id
_entity_poly.type
_entity_poly.pdbx_seq_one_letter_code
_entity_poly.pdbx_strand_id
1 'polypeptide(L)'
;MSSRPRPSPQTDRVIAVVEMLAGAPGGLSQSEISRRLGLTAATCYPTLAALERAGWLRRHPTRRTYALGPGLIAAGQAATAGTDALAAGRGRMADLHRRLGLSVVALVPAAEYATVAHLVVDPRGRPVATLRVGDTIPFHPPLGITSMAWQPDAVVEGWLNRGGVSDPADRDEYRDLLHVIRARGYSAELSTSLDERVRRQVGEAAAANLRGQLPGLLRDLAAGLASPSDFVAGDLDPASDYRVDSLSAPVFDAHGAVALVVSLRGFAAAITGAEAIQLGVTLTAATDAITADIAGRPPAILLGTDQA
;
A
#
# COMPACT_ATOMS: atom_id res chain seq x y z
N MET A 1 -15.91 -11.22 22.44
CA MET A 1 -15.53 -9.94 23.08
C MET A 1 -14.03 -9.78 22.90
N SER A 2 -13.58 -9.12 21.84
CA SER A 2 -12.16 -8.82 21.59
C SER A 2 -11.78 -7.61 22.42
N SER A 3 -10.97 -7.79 23.48
CA SER A 3 -10.47 -6.66 24.26
C SER A 3 -9.54 -5.82 23.40
N ARG A 4 -9.86 -4.55 23.18
CA ARG A 4 -8.92 -3.58 22.62
C ARG A 4 -7.60 -3.65 23.39
N PRO A 5 -6.44 -3.80 22.71
CA PRO A 5 -5.15 -3.81 23.39
C PRO A 5 -4.98 -2.52 24.18
N ARG A 6 -4.46 -2.64 25.41
CA ARG A 6 -4.15 -1.45 26.22
C ARG A 6 -3.05 -0.66 25.55
N PRO A 7 -3.21 0.67 25.37
CA PRO A 7 -2.16 1.51 24.82
C PRO A 7 -0.90 1.43 25.68
N SER A 8 0.27 1.33 25.02
CA SER A 8 1.58 1.37 25.67
C SER A 8 2.30 2.66 25.26
N PRO A 9 2.11 3.77 26.00
CA PRO A 9 2.62 5.07 25.59
C PRO A 9 4.14 5.11 25.37
N GLN A 10 4.88 4.22 26.04
CA GLN A 10 6.34 4.12 25.87
C GLN A 10 6.68 3.42 24.54
N THR A 11 5.98 2.35 24.20
CA THR A 11 6.17 1.64 22.93
C THR A 11 5.73 2.50 21.75
N ASP A 12 4.59 3.18 21.88
CA ASP A 12 4.08 4.09 20.84
C ASP A 12 5.08 5.22 20.53
N ARG A 13 5.79 5.72 21.56
CA ARG A 13 6.87 6.72 21.37
C ARG A 13 8.05 6.16 20.58
N VAL A 14 8.45 4.92 20.86
CA VAL A 14 9.55 4.26 20.13
C VAL A 14 9.20 4.15 18.65
N ILE A 15 7.99 3.68 18.36
CA ILE A 15 7.47 3.57 16.98
C ILE A 15 7.48 4.95 16.31
N ALA A 16 6.89 5.96 16.96
CA ALA A 16 6.80 7.31 16.40
C ALA A 16 8.18 7.95 16.13
N VAL A 17 9.17 7.68 16.96
CA VAL A 17 10.56 8.16 16.73
C VAL A 17 11.17 7.50 15.49
N VAL A 18 11.01 6.18 15.34
CA VAL A 18 11.56 5.42 14.20
C VAL A 18 10.89 5.87 12.90
N GLU A 19 9.56 5.96 12.87
CA GLU A 19 8.79 6.42 11.71
C GLU A 19 9.14 7.87 11.30
N MET A 20 9.24 8.77 12.28
CA MET A 20 9.63 10.16 12.03
C MET A 20 11.02 10.25 11.38
N LEU A 21 11.99 9.47 11.87
CA LEU A 21 13.35 9.48 11.34
C LEU A 21 13.44 8.77 9.98
N ALA A 22 12.57 7.81 9.68
CA ALA A 22 12.45 7.22 8.36
C ALA A 22 12.09 8.27 7.28
N GLY A 23 11.25 9.25 7.66
CA GLY A 23 10.90 10.40 6.81
C GLY A 23 11.95 11.52 6.76
N ALA A 24 13.05 11.44 7.54
CA ALA A 24 14.05 12.50 7.69
C ALA A 24 15.48 12.00 7.42
N PRO A 25 15.87 11.72 6.17
CA PRO A 25 17.16 11.12 5.83
C PRO A 25 18.37 11.99 6.26
N GLY A 26 18.19 13.31 6.42
CA GLY A 26 19.20 14.24 6.96
C GLY A 26 19.37 14.14 8.48
N GLY A 27 18.51 13.38 9.16
CA GLY A 27 18.44 13.28 10.61
C GLY A 27 17.79 14.50 11.27
N LEU A 28 17.35 14.33 12.52
CA LEU A 28 16.72 15.38 13.34
C LEU A 28 17.47 15.50 14.66
N SER A 29 17.53 16.72 15.19
CA SER A 29 18.04 16.96 16.54
C SER A 29 17.04 16.47 17.60
N GLN A 30 17.52 16.20 18.81
CA GLN A 30 16.65 15.83 19.94
C GLN A 30 15.53 16.86 20.17
N SER A 31 15.83 18.16 20.05
CA SER A 31 14.86 19.23 20.23
C SER A 31 13.76 19.21 19.16
N GLU A 32 14.11 18.92 17.91
CA GLU A 32 13.14 18.78 16.82
C GLU A 32 12.25 17.55 17.02
N ILE A 33 12.83 16.40 17.40
CA ILE A 33 12.07 15.17 17.72
C ILE A 33 11.11 15.45 18.89
N SER A 34 11.61 16.03 19.99
CA SER A 34 10.78 16.36 21.15
C SER A 34 9.61 17.27 20.79
N ARG A 35 9.88 18.33 20.04
CA ARG A 35 8.83 19.28 19.61
C ARG A 35 7.77 18.62 18.73
N ARG A 36 8.19 17.81 17.74
CA ARG A 36 7.25 17.17 16.80
C ARG A 36 6.39 16.11 17.47
N LEU A 37 6.92 15.44 18.49
CA LEU A 37 6.19 14.41 19.24
C LEU A 37 5.47 14.94 20.49
N GLY A 38 5.57 16.24 20.79
CA GLY A 38 4.99 16.82 22.00
C GLY A 38 5.63 16.28 23.29
N LEU A 39 6.90 15.86 23.24
CA LEU A 39 7.62 15.26 24.38
C LEU A 39 8.52 16.28 25.07
N THR A 40 8.71 16.10 26.39
CA THR A 40 9.77 16.82 27.10
C THR A 40 11.15 16.22 26.74
N ALA A 41 12.19 17.01 26.84
CA ALA A 41 13.58 16.54 26.64
C ALA A 41 13.92 15.36 27.56
N ALA A 42 13.44 15.40 28.80
CA ALA A 42 13.64 14.35 29.80
C ALA A 42 12.98 13.02 29.40
N THR A 43 11.84 13.08 28.72
CA THR A 43 11.14 11.88 28.23
C THR A 43 11.73 11.36 26.91
N CYS A 44 12.21 12.26 26.05
CA CYS A 44 12.74 11.92 24.74
C CYS A 44 14.13 11.27 24.83
N TYR A 45 15.02 11.82 25.65
CA TYR A 45 16.43 11.38 25.74
C TYR A 45 16.61 9.88 26.05
N PRO A 46 15.94 9.29 27.07
CA PRO A 46 16.09 7.87 27.38
C PRO A 46 15.69 6.96 26.21
N THR A 47 14.64 7.34 25.46
CA THR A 47 14.20 6.60 24.28
C THR A 47 15.25 6.64 23.18
N LEU A 48 15.79 7.83 22.86
CA LEU A 48 16.84 7.98 21.86
C LEU A 48 18.12 7.24 22.24
N ALA A 49 18.53 7.32 23.51
CA ALA A 49 19.71 6.63 24.03
C ALA A 49 19.56 5.10 23.99
N ALA A 50 18.36 4.58 24.27
CA ALA A 50 18.08 3.15 24.17
C ALA A 50 18.15 2.65 22.71
N LEU A 51 17.56 3.39 21.78
CA LEU A 51 17.57 3.08 20.36
C LEU A 51 18.97 3.22 19.75
N GLU A 52 19.75 4.21 20.17
CA GLU A 52 21.16 4.37 19.77
C GLU A 52 22.01 3.19 20.25
N ARG A 53 21.88 2.79 21.51
CA ARG A 53 22.56 1.63 22.07
C ARG A 53 22.19 0.31 21.37
N ALA A 54 20.95 0.17 20.93
CA ALA A 54 20.49 -0.96 20.14
C ALA A 54 20.96 -0.91 18.67
N GLY A 55 21.62 0.15 18.23
CA GLY A 55 22.05 0.36 16.85
C GLY A 55 20.90 0.72 15.90
N TRP A 56 19.68 0.95 16.43
CA TRP A 56 18.52 1.37 15.64
C TRP A 56 18.59 2.84 15.23
N LEU A 57 19.28 3.64 16.03
CA LEU A 57 19.63 5.02 15.69
C LEU A 57 21.15 5.17 15.64
N ARG A 58 21.60 6.13 14.84
CA ARG A 58 22.95 6.67 14.86
C ARG A 58 22.90 8.15 15.13
N ARG A 59 23.77 8.64 15.98
CA ARG A 59 23.93 10.06 16.27
C ARG A 59 25.09 10.63 15.47
N HIS A 60 24.85 11.75 14.78
CA HIS A 60 25.91 12.43 14.07
C HIS A 60 26.83 13.17 15.10
N PRO A 61 28.15 12.92 15.07
CA PRO A 61 29.03 13.42 16.14
C PRO A 61 29.07 14.95 16.24
N THR A 62 29.07 15.64 15.11
CA THR A 62 29.16 17.11 15.05
C THR A 62 27.80 17.79 15.08
N ARG A 63 26.88 17.37 14.25
CA ARG A 63 25.54 18.00 14.13
C ARG A 63 24.60 17.62 15.26
N ARG A 64 24.94 16.59 16.05
CA ARG A 64 24.10 16.05 17.13
C ARG A 64 22.69 15.66 16.68
N THR A 65 22.51 15.36 15.39
CA THR A 65 21.25 14.84 14.83
C THR A 65 21.22 13.32 14.93
N TYR A 66 20.01 12.76 15.10
CA TYR A 66 19.73 11.33 15.08
C TYR A 66 19.18 10.96 13.71
N ALA A 67 19.65 9.85 13.17
CA ALA A 67 19.14 9.22 11.96
C ALA A 67 18.97 7.72 12.22
N LEU A 68 18.24 7.01 11.34
CA LEU A 68 18.12 5.56 11.45
C LEU A 68 19.50 4.89 11.35
N GLY A 69 19.69 3.89 12.18
CA GLY A 69 20.95 3.14 12.31
C GLY A 69 20.89 1.79 11.60
N PRO A 70 22.06 1.14 11.37
CA PRO A 70 22.18 -0.12 10.63
C PRO A 70 21.51 -1.31 11.33
N GLY A 71 21.24 -1.25 12.64
CA GLY A 71 20.51 -2.29 13.37
C GLY A 71 19.10 -2.58 12.81
N LEU A 72 18.48 -1.59 12.15
CA LEU A 72 17.19 -1.76 11.49
C LEU A 72 17.28 -2.52 10.16
N ILE A 73 18.46 -2.58 9.52
CA ILE A 73 18.65 -3.31 8.26
C ILE A 73 18.35 -4.79 8.47
N ALA A 74 18.87 -5.39 9.53
CA ALA A 74 18.65 -6.80 9.82
C ALA A 74 17.17 -7.10 10.11
N ALA A 75 16.50 -6.23 10.87
CA ALA A 75 15.08 -6.37 11.14
C ALA A 75 14.23 -6.22 9.86
N GLY A 76 14.55 -5.24 9.02
CA GLY A 76 13.90 -5.04 7.72
C GLY A 76 14.13 -6.21 6.77
N GLN A 77 15.35 -6.75 6.71
CA GLN A 77 15.66 -7.94 5.91
C GLN A 77 14.91 -9.18 6.41
N ALA A 78 14.85 -9.40 7.72
CA ALA A 78 14.08 -10.49 8.30
C ALA A 78 12.58 -10.36 8.01
N ALA A 79 12.03 -9.14 8.10
CA ALA A 79 10.65 -8.86 7.77
C ALA A 79 10.33 -9.13 6.28
N THR A 80 11.24 -8.75 5.38
CA THR A 80 11.08 -9.03 3.94
C THR A 80 11.35 -10.49 3.58
N ALA A 81 12.25 -11.19 4.29
CA ALA A 81 12.49 -12.61 4.11
C ALA A 81 11.32 -13.48 4.63
N GLY A 82 10.60 -13.00 5.65
CA GLY A 82 9.35 -13.61 6.12
C GLY A 82 8.16 -13.43 5.17
N THR A 83 8.35 -12.71 4.06
CA THR A 83 7.35 -12.55 2.99
C THR A 83 7.85 -13.32 1.77
N ASP A 84 7.66 -14.65 1.77
CA ASP A 84 8.07 -15.55 0.68
C ASP A 84 7.59 -15.07 -0.68
N ALA A 85 6.38 -14.51 -0.74
CA ALA A 85 5.80 -13.91 -1.93
C ALA A 85 6.64 -12.77 -2.53
N LEU A 86 7.19 -11.89 -1.69
CA LEU A 86 8.03 -10.79 -2.15
C LEU A 86 9.37 -11.29 -2.67
N ALA A 87 9.99 -12.25 -1.98
CA ALA A 87 11.26 -12.83 -2.38
C ALA A 87 11.13 -13.58 -3.73
N ALA A 88 10.11 -14.44 -3.87
CA ALA A 88 9.79 -15.15 -5.10
C ALA A 88 9.43 -14.21 -6.26
N GLY A 89 8.71 -13.11 -5.95
CA GLY A 89 8.18 -12.19 -6.96
C GLY A 89 9.19 -11.22 -7.56
N ARG A 90 10.35 -10.95 -6.94
CA ARG A 90 11.28 -9.89 -7.38
C ARG A 90 11.73 -10.05 -8.84
N GLY A 91 12.11 -11.26 -9.23
CA GLY A 91 12.54 -11.55 -10.61
C GLY A 91 11.40 -11.33 -11.62
N ARG A 92 10.20 -11.79 -11.29
CA ARG A 92 9.01 -11.64 -12.15
C ARG A 92 8.56 -10.18 -12.27
N MET A 93 8.63 -9.41 -11.20
CA MET A 93 8.34 -7.97 -11.21
C MET A 93 9.35 -7.19 -12.07
N ALA A 94 10.63 -7.51 -11.98
CA ALA A 94 11.66 -6.94 -12.85
C ALA A 94 11.44 -7.31 -14.33
N ASP A 95 10.95 -8.53 -14.61
CA ASP A 95 10.62 -8.97 -15.96
C ASP A 95 9.39 -8.24 -16.52
N LEU A 96 8.32 -8.12 -15.73
CA LEU A 96 7.16 -7.30 -16.09
C LEU A 96 7.57 -5.87 -16.47
N HIS A 97 8.39 -5.23 -15.63
CA HIS A 97 8.90 -3.90 -15.90
C HIS A 97 9.65 -3.81 -17.24
N ARG A 98 10.60 -4.75 -17.49
CA ARG A 98 11.37 -4.76 -18.74
C ARG A 98 10.52 -4.97 -19.99
N ARG A 99 9.49 -5.84 -19.90
CA ARG A 99 8.63 -6.18 -21.03
C ARG A 99 7.60 -5.11 -21.35
N LEU A 100 7.04 -4.47 -20.31
CA LEU A 100 5.91 -3.56 -20.45
C LEU A 100 6.31 -2.09 -20.42
N GLY A 101 7.51 -1.75 -19.93
CA GLY A 101 7.95 -0.36 -19.73
C GLY A 101 7.15 0.37 -18.64
N LEU A 102 6.33 -0.35 -17.86
CA LEU A 102 5.54 0.20 -16.78
C LEU A 102 6.26 0.03 -15.44
N SER A 103 6.02 0.93 -14.51
CA SER A 103 6.49 0.77 -13.13
C SER A 103 5.72 -0.37 -12.44
N VAL A 104 6.43 -1.15 -11.61
CA VAL A 104 5.83 -2.26 -10.85
C VAL A 104 5.99 -1.98 -9.36
N VAL A 105 4.87 -1.99 -8.64
CA VAL A 105 4.81 -1.77 -7.20
C VAL A 105 4.34 -3.03 -6.52
N ALA A 106 5.02 -3.44 -5.46
CA ALA A 106 4.58 -4.54 -4.60
C ALA A 106 4.11 -4.00 -3.25
N LEU A 107 2.91 -4.37 -2.86
CA LEU A 107 2.25 -3.97 -1.63
C LEU A 107 2.02 -5.19 -0.75
N VAL A 108 2.52 -5.17 0.48
CA VAL A 108 2.23 -6.20 1.49
C VAL A 108 1.04 -5.73 2.32
N PRO A 109 -0.11 -6.43 2.25
CA PRO A 109 -1.28 -6.05 3.02
C PRO A 109 -1.10 -6.37 4.51
N ALA A 110 -1.65 -5.50 5.35
CA ALA A 110 -1.86 -5.69 6.78
C ALA A 110 -3.36 -5.52 7.09
N ALA A 111 -3.77 -5.51 8.37
CA ALA A 111 -5.18 -5.45 8.72
C ALA A 111 -5.89 -4.17 8.24
N GLU A 112 -5.23 -3.02 8.30
CA GLU A 112 -5.85 -1.71 8.02
C GLU A 112 -5.09 -0.89 6.97
N TYR A 113 -3.99 -1.40 6.43
CA TYR A 113 -3.17 -0.72 5.43
C TYR A 113 -2.36 -1.72 4.61
N ALA A 114 -1.78 -1.26 3.52
CA ALA A 114 -0.73 -1.99 2.81
C ALA A 114 0.57 -1.19 2.85
N THR A 115 1.70 -1.89 2.95
CA THR A 115 3.03 -1.28 2.91
C THR A 115 3.66 -1.49 1.54
N VAL A 116 4.21 -0.44 0.95
CA VAL A 116 5.04 -0.54 -0.26
C VAL A 116 6.32 -1.28 0.09
N ALA A 117 6.43 -2.54 -0.33
CA ALA A 117 7.54 -3.42 0.02
C ALA A 117 8.62 -3.48 -1.07
N HIS A 118 8.25 -3.22 -2.32
CA HIS A 118 9.18 -3.18 -3.45
C HIS A 118 8.67 -2.26 -4.55
N LEU A 119 9.60 -1.68 -5.30
CA LEU A 119 9.31 -0.74 -6.37
C LEU A 119 10.34 -0.89 -7.48
N VAL A 120 9.87 -1.17 -8.69
CA VAL A 120 10.68 -1.11 -9.92
C VAL A 120 10.12 0.02 -10.76
N VAL A 121 10.90 1.07 -10.94
CA VAL A 121 10.47 2.28 -11.67
C VAL A 121 11.30 2.48 -12.91
N ASP A 122 10.67 3.00 -13.96
CA ASP A 122 11.39 3.59 -15.09
C ASP A 122 11.82 5.01 -14.70
N PRO A 123 13.13 5.31 -14.64
CA PRO A 123 13.62 6.68 -14.36
C PRO A 123 13.17 7.70 -15.40
N ARG A 124 12.78 7.25 -16.59
CA ARG A 124 12.31 8.07 -17.71
C ARG A 124 10.79 8.09 -17.85
N GLY A 125 10.12 7.20 -17.09
CA GLY A 125 8.67 7.07 -17.10
C GLY A 125 7.98 8.20 -16.34
N ARG A 126 6.64 8.21 -16.43
CA ARG A 126 5.83 9.13 -15.61
C ARG A 126 6.10 8.84 -14.14
N PRO A 127 6.33 9.85 -13.29
CA PRO A 127 6.53 9.60 -11.87
C PRO A 127 5.32 8.81 -11.32
N VAL A 128 5.56 7.57 -10.92
CA VAL A 128 4.63 6.85 -10.06
C VAL A 128 4.56 7.70 -8.81
N ALA A 129 3.41 8.34 -8.57
CA ALA A 129 3.19 9.28 -7.47
C ALA A 129 4.16 8.97 -6.33
N THR A 130 4.92 9.88 -5.85
CA THR A 130 6.02 9.84 -4.89
C THR A 130 6.11 8.65 -3.90
N LEU A 131 5.65 7.45 -4.31
CA LEU A 131 5.68 6.22 -3.52
C LEU A 131 7.13 5.79 -3.28
N ARG A 132 7.41 5.41 -2.07
CA ARG A 132 8.70 4.85 -1.65
C ARG A 132 8.48 3.55 -0.88
N VAL A 133 9.46 2.69 -0.92
CA VAL A 133 9.47 1.50 -0.05
C VAL A 133 9.33 1.95 1.40
N GLY A 134 8.40 1.34 2.13
CA GLY A 134 8.02 1.69 3.49
C GLY A 134 6.82 2.64 3.61
N ASP A 135 6.38 3.28 2.53
CA ASP A 135 5.14 4.07 2.58
C ASP A 135 3.94 3.14 2.83
N THR A 136 2.93 3.63 3.54
CA THR A 136 1.71 2.89 3.85
C THR A 136 0.51 3.49 3.15
N ILE A 137 -0.35 2.64 2.60
CA ILE A 137 -1.61 2.99 1.96
C ILE A 137 -2.74 2.46 2.84
N PRO A 138 -3.59 3.32 3.43
CA PRO A 138 -4.65 2.88 4.31
C PRO A 138 -5.74 2.13 3.54
N PHE A 139 -6.34 1.12 4.17
CA PHE A 139 -7.50 0.41 3.64
C PHE A 139 -8.79 1.17 4.00
N HIS A 140 -9.06 2.18 3.20
CA HIS A 140 -10.32 2.93 3.18
C HIS A 140 -10.86 2.94 1.76
N PRO A 141 -12.16 2.67 1.55
CA PRO A 141 -12.73 2.76 0.22
C PRO A 141 -12.38 4.08 -0.49
N PRO A 142 -12.00 4.04 -1.75
CA PRO A 142 -11.82 2.88 -2.60
C PRO A 142 -10.45 2.21 -2.48
N LEU A 143 -9.52 2.77 -1.67
CA LEU A 143 -8.16 2.27 -1.51
C LEU A 143 -8.15 0.86 -0.88
N GLY A 144 -7.33 -0.02 -1.43
CA GLY A 144 -7.21 -1.40 -0.96
C GLY A 144 -8.23 -2.36 -1.55
N ILE A 145 -9.08 -1.92 -2.50
CA ILE A 145 -10.15 -2.74 -3.11
C ILE A 145 -9.62 -4.06 -3.65
N THR A 146 -8.42 -4.09 -4.25
CA THR A 146 -7.79 -5.32 -4.73
C THR A 146 -7.64 -6.36 -3.61
N SER A 147 -7.18 -5.95 -2.43
CA SER A 147 -7.06 -6.84 -1.28
C SER A 147 -8.42 -7.24 -0.72
N MET A 148 -9.39 -6.31 -0.73
CA MET A 148 -10.75 -6.55 -0.20
C MET A 148 -11.54 -7.52 -1.05
N ALA A 149 -11.26 -7.63 -2.35
CA ALA A 149 -11.98 -8.53 -3.25
C ALA A 149 -11.93 -10.01 -2.80
N TRP A 150 -10.93 -10.42 -2.05
CA TRP A 150 -10.77 -11.79 -1.55
C TRP A 150 -10.94 -11.93 -0.03
N GLN A 151 -11.54 -10.93 0.61
CA GLN A 151 -11.82 -10.97 2.05
C GLN A 151 -13.25 -11.47 2.32
N PRO A 152 -13.49 -12.07 3.49
CA PRO A 152 -14.84 -12.39 3.95
C PRO A 152 -15.72 -11.13 4.08
N ASP A 153 -17.03 -11.28 3.89
CA ASP A 153 -18.00 -10.17 3.94
C ASP A 153 -17.89 -9.31 5.20
N ALA A 154 -17.66 -9.92 6.36
CA ALA A 154 -17.49 -9.20 7.62
C ALA A 154 -16.28 -8.23 7.59
N VAL A 155 -15.21 -8.56 6.86
CA VAL A 155 -14.03 -7.72 6.69
C VAL A 155 -14.33 -6.60 5.69
N VAL A 156 -15.04 -6.92 4.60
CA VAL A 156 -15.51 -5.95 3.61
C VAL A 156 -16.43 -4.92 4.26
N GLU A 157 -17.40 -5.37 5.07
CA GLU A 157 -18.29 -4.48 5.83
C GLU A 157 -17.51 -3.56 6.78
N GLY A 158 -16.52 -4.10 7.47
CA GLY A 158 -15.61 -3.31 8.31
C GLY A 158 -14.83 -2.25 7.50
N TRP A 159 -14.41 -2.59 6.30
CA TRP A 159 -13.71 -1.68 5.38
C TRP A 159 -14.65 -0.56 4.90
N LEU A 160 -15.86 -0.87 4.44
CA LEU A 160 -16.89 0.11 4.04
C LEU A 160 -17.24 1.08 5.19
N ASN A 161 -17.40 0.54 6.40
CA ASN A 161 -17.70 1.35 7.59
C ASN A 161 -16.55 2.30 7.95
N ARG A 162 -15.30 1.88 7.83
CA ARG A 162 -14.12 2.75 8.05
C ARG A 162 -14.07 3.91 7.05
N GLY A 163 -14.53 3.69 5.82
CA GLY A 163 -14.61 4.73 4.80
C GLY A 163 -15.82 5.65 4.94
N GLY A 164 -16.72 5.38 5.89
CA GLY A 164 -17.95 6.17 6.03
C GLY A 164 -18.96 5.95 4.92
N VAL A 165 -18.84 4.85 4.16
CA VAL A 165 -19.80 4.49 3.10
C VAL A 165 -21.12 4.10 3.76
N SER A 166 -22.08 5.01 3.79
CA SER A 166 -23.36 4.83 4.46
C SER A 166 -24.54 4.62 3.48
N ASP A 167 -24.40 5.10 2.24
CA ASP A 167 -25.44 4.91 1.22
C ASP A 167 -25.50 3.42 0.82
N PRO A 168 -26.69 2.77 0.90
CA PRO A 168 -26.86 1.40 0.46
C PRO A 168 -26.48 1.18 -1.01
N ALA A 169 -26.77 2.12 -1.89
CA ALA A 169 -26.44 2.03 -3.31
C ALA A 169 -24.92 1.97 -3.56
N ASP A 170 -24.15 2.85 -2.86
CA ASP A 170 -22.70 2.83 -2.94
C ASP A 170 -22.13 1.50 -2.40
N ARG A 171 -22.71 0.96 -1.31
CA ARG A 171 -22.29 -0.32 -0.74
C ARG A 171 -22.51 -1.47 -1.69
N ASP A 172 -23.64 -1.49 -2.38
CA ASP A 172 -23.97 -2.51 -3.38
C ASP A 172 -23.04 -2.37 -4.59
N GLU A 173 -22.78 -1.15 -5.07
CA GLU A 173 -21.82 -0.89 -6.13
C GLU A 173 -20.40 -1.38 -5.78
N TYR A 174 -19.92 -1.16 -4.53
CA TYR A 174 -18.64 -1.75 -4.09
C TYR A 174 -18.66 -3.27 -4.11
N ARG A 175 -19.74 -3.93 -3.69
CA ARG A 175 -19.85 -5.39 -3.75
C ARG A 175 -19.80 -5.90 -5.18
N ASP A 176 -20.50 -5.25 -6.11
CA ASP A 176 -20.48 -5.58 -7.53
C ASP A 176 -19.06 -5.44 -8.12
N LEU A 177 -18.37 -4.35 -7.81
CA LEU A 177 -16.96 -4.15 -8.19
C LEU A 177 -16.05 -5.25 -7.64
N LEU A 178 -16.22 -5.65 -6.36
CA LEU A 178 -15.46 -6.75 -5.79
C LEU A 178 -15.73 -8.07 -6.52
N HIS A 179 -16.97 -8.34 -6.94
CA HIS A 179 -17.31 -9.52 -7.76
C HIS A 179 -16.62 -9.48 -9.13
N VAL A 180 -16.64 -8.35 -9.82
CA VAL A 180 -15.95 -8.16 -11.10
C VAL A 180 -14.44 -8.39 -10.95
N ILE A 181 -13.83 -7.83 -9.90
CA ILE A 181 -12.39 -8.00 -9.62
C ILE A 181 -12.06 -9.47 -9.37
N ARG A 182 -12.86 -10.19 -8.58
CA ARG A 182 -12.70 -11.65 -8.36
C ARG A 182 -12.78 -12.43 -9.67
N ALA A 183 -13.77 -12.14 -10.50
CA ALA A 183 -14.00 -12.86 -11.74
C ALA A 183 -12.85 -12.70 -12.74
N ARG A 184 -12.27 -11.49 -12.85
CA ARG A 184 -11.18 -11.21 -13.79
C ARG A 184 -9.78 -11.39 -13.21
N GLY A 185 -9.64 -11.50 -11.88
CA GLY A 185 -8.37 -11.72 -11.20
C GLY A 185 -7.55 -10.46 -10.90
N TYR A 186 -7.99 -9.26 -11.29
CA TYR A 186 -7.30 -7.99 -11.08
C TYR A 186 -8.26 -6.82 -10.96
N SER A 187 -7.83 -5.72 -10.33
CA SER A 187 -8.52 -4.43 -10.36
C SER A 187 -7.93 -3.53 -11.44
N ALA A 188 -8.76 -2.65 -12.01
CA ALA A 188 -8.34 -1.57 -12.88
C ALA A 188 -8.77 -0.25 -12.22
N GLU A 189 -7.82 0.44 -11.61
CA GLU A 189 -8.04 1.73 -10.97
C GLU A 189 -7.88 2.85 -12.00
N LEU A 190 -8.86 3.74 -12.03
CA LEU A 190 -8.90 4.83 -13.01
C LEU A 190 -8.26 6.10 -12.42
N SER A 191 -7.64 6.87 -13.29
CA SER A 191 -7.09 8.18 -12.94
C SER A 191 -8.21 9.18 -12.76
N THR A 192 -8.40 9.66 -11.55
CA THR A 192 -9.46 10.60 -11.14
C THR A 192 -8.88 11.95 -10.75
N SER A 193 -9.75 12.92 -10.51
CA SER A 193 -9.37 14.17 -9.84
C SER A 193 -8.77 13.94 -8.43
N LEU A 194 -9.08 12.78 -7.82
CA LEU A 194 -8.46 12.34 -6.58
C LEU A 194 -6.97 12.14 -6.75
N ASP A 195 -6.51 11.47 -7.84
CA ASP A 195 -5.09 11.18 -8.04
C ASP A 195 -4.26 12.46 -8.21
N GLU A 196 -4.81 13.48 -8.85
CA GLU A 196 -4.14 14.78 -8.95
C GLU A 196 -4.08 15.49 -7.61
N ARG A 197 -5.15 15.41 -6.81
CA ARG A 197 -5.19 15.95 -5.44
C ARG A 197 -4.25 15.19 -4.51
N VAL A 198 -4.27 13.85 -4.57
CA VAL A 198 -3.36 12.99 -3.79
C VAL A 198 -1.91 13.29 -4.17
N ARG A 199 -1.55 13.30 -5.46
CA ARG A 199 -0.19 13.60 -5.91
C ARG A 199 0.28 14.97 -5.43
N ARG A 200 -0.55 15.99 -5.52
CA ARG A 200 -0.22 17.33 -5.04
C ARG A 200 0.01 17.35 -3.54
N GLN A 201 -0.92 16.84 -2.74
CA GLN A 201 -0.83 16.88 -1.29
C GLN A 201 0.22 15.94 -0.73
N VAL A 202 0.45 14.78 -1.37
CA VAL A 202 1.58 13.89 -1.05
C VAL A 202 2.90 14.59 -1.34
N GLY A 203 2.99 15.32 -2.45
CA GLY A 203 4.15 16.14 -2.79
C GLY A 203 4.39 17.25 -1.76
N GLU A 204 3.35 17.96 -1.34
CA GLU A 204 3.40 19.00 -0.31
C GLU A 204 3.76 18.41 1.07
N ALA A 205 3.14 17.31 1.47
CA ALA A 205 3.46 16.62 2.73
C ALA A 205 4.90 16.06 2.74
N ALA A 206 5.37 15.55 1.60
CA ALA A 206 6.74 15.10 1.46
C ALA A 206 7.75 16.26 1.53
N ALA A 207 7.45 17.38 0.87
CA ALA A 207 8.25 18.61 0.93
C ALA A 207 8.28 19.21 2.35
N ALA A 208 7.14 19.17 3.05
CA ALA A 208 7.01 19.63 4.44
C ALA A 208 7.49 18.60 5.48
N ASN A 209 7.98 17.43 5.06
CA ASN A 209 8.42 16.33 5.94
C ASN A 209 7.31 15.77 6.87
N LEU A 210 6.05 15.81 6.42
CA LEU A 210 4.84 15.42 7.17
C LEU A 210 4.36 14.00 6.80
N ARG A 211 5.27 13.07 6.47
CA ARG A 211 4.93 11.72 6.00
C ARG A 211 4.07 10.92 6.98
N GLY A 212 4.24 11.13 8.28
CA GLY A 212 3.38 10.52 9.31
C GLY A 212 1.91 10.93 9.25
N GLN A 213 1.56 12.02 8.54
CA GLN A 213 0.19 12.48 8.33
C GLN A 213 -0.43 11.96 7.02
N LEU A 214 0.38 11.32 6.17
CA LEU A 214 -0.04 10.83 4.87
C LEU A 214 -1.25 9.86 4.91
N PRO A 215 -1.32 8.90 5.84
CA PRO A 215 -2.47 8.00 5.94
C PRO A 215 -3.79 8.73 6.24
N GLY A 216 -3.76 9.75 7.11
CA GLY A 216 -4.92 10.59 7.39
C GLY A 216 -5.37 11.39 6.17
N LEU A 217 -4.41 12.00 5.49
CA LEU A 217 -4.65 12.78 4.29
C LEU A 217 -5.26 11.96 3.16
N LEU A 218 -4.74 10.75 2.92
CA LEU A 218 -5.29 9.83 1.91
C LEU A 218 -6.72 9.39 2.26
N ARG A 219 -7.01 9.21 3.55
CA ARG A 219 -8.36 8.91 4.04
C ARG A 219 -9.33 10.04 3.72
N ASP A 220 -8.96 11.27 4.05
CA ASP A 220 -9.82 12.45 3.86
C ASP A 220 -10.06 12.71 2.37
N LEU A 221 -9.07 12.42 1.52
CA LEU A 221 -9.19 12.50 0.07
C LEU A 221 -10.09 11.40 -0.50
N ALA A 222 -9.98 10.18 0.01
CA ALA A 222 -10.82 9.05 -0.42
C ALA A 222 -12.30 9.27 -0.06
N ALA A 223 -12.58 9.88 1.10
CA ALA A 223 -13.94 10.24 1.51
C ALA A 223 -14.61 11.30 0.62
N GLY A 224 -13.87 11.96 -0.26
CA GLY A 224 -14.38 12.97 -1.19
C GLY A 224 -14.66 12.47 -2.61
N LEU A 225 -14.66 11.15 -2.85
CA LEU A 225 -15.01 10.56 -4.15
C LEU A 225 -16.54 10.53 -4.34
N ALA A 226 -16.99 10.79 -5.57
CA ALA A 226 -18.42 10.87 -5.88
C ALA A 226 -19.05 9.47 -6.05
N SER A 227 -18.36 8.52 -6.68
CA SER A 227 -18.85 7.16 -6.91
C SER A 227 -17.69 6.15 -6.91
N PRO A 228 -17.92 4.90 -6.45
CA PRO A 228 -16.94 3.81 -6.55
C PRO A 228 -16.45 3.54 -7.97
N SER A 229 -17.34 3.57 -8.96
CA SER A 229 -17.01 3.32 -10.37
C SER A 229 -16.19 4.43 -11.03
N ASP A 230 -16.17 5.63 -10.47
CA ASP A 230 -15.27 6.68 -10.93
C ASP A 230 -13.81 6.33 -10.66
N PHE A 231 -13.54 5.50 -9.66
CA PHE A 231 -12.21 5.11 -9.23
C PHE A 231 -11.80 3.73 -9.73
N VAL A 232 -12.73 2.77 -9.80
CA VAL A 232 -12.44 1.39 -10.23
C VAL A 232 -13.36 1.01 -11.36
N ALA A 233 -12.78 0.66 -12.51
CA ALA A 233 -13.57 0.17 -13.63
C ALA A 233 -14.22 -1.16 -13.27
N GLY A 234 -15.53 -1.25 -13.50
CA GLY A 234 -16.26 -2.48 -13.59
C GLY A 234 -15.82 -3.29 -14.79
N ASP A 235 -16.76 -3.68 -15.66
CA ASP A 235 -16.43 -4.32 -16.93
C ASP A 235 -15.71 -3.35 -17.87
N LEU A 236 -14.62 -3.84 -18.47
CA LEU A 236 -13.84 -3.08 -19.45
C LEU A 236 -14.38 -3.36 -20.86
N ASP A 237 -14.97 -2.35 -21.50
CA ASP A 237 -15.30 -2.44 -22.91
C ASP A 237 -14.01 -2.35 -23.75
N PRO A 238 -13.68 -3.39 -24.55
CA PRO A 238 -12.46 -3.42 -25.35
C PRO A 238 -12.29 -2.23 -26.31
N ALA A 239 -13.40 -1.64 -26.75
CA ALA A 239 -13.41 -0.55 -27.74
C ALA A 239 -13.31 0.85 -27.10
N SER A 240 -13.51 0.97 -25.81
CA SER A 240 -13.49 2.24 -25.09
C SER A 240 -12.09 2.59 -24.57
N ASP A 241 -11.82 3.88 -24.42
CA ASP A 241 -10.56 4.38 -23.85
C ASP A 241 -10.68 4.63 -22.35
N TYR A 242 -9.66 4.22 -21.60
CA TYR A 242 -9.58 4.36 -20.15
C TYR A 242 -8.31 5.09 -19.72
N ARG A 243 -8.46 6.06 -18.84
CA ARG A 243 -7.31 6.66 -18.12
C ARG A 243 -6.99 5.79 -16.90
N VAL A 244 -6.20 4.75 -17.12
CA VAL A 244 -5.80 3.83 -16.06
C VAL A 244 -4.71 4.46 -15.20
N ASP A 245 -4.89 4.45 -13.87
CA ASP A 245 -3.83 4.79 -12.89
C ASP A 245 -3.03 3.54 -12.50
N SER A 246 -3.75 2.44 -12.22
CA SER A 246 -3.11 1.16 -11.92
C SER A 246 -3.93 -0.05 -12.34
N LEU A 247 -3.22 -1.14 -12.65
CA LEU A 247 -3.77 -2.50 -12.72
C LEU A 247 -3.11 -3.29 -11.59
N SER A 248 -3.92 -3.91 -10.72
CA SER A 248 -3.42 -4.56 -9.52
C SER A 248 -3.98 -5.97 -9.38
N ALA A 249 -3.09 -6.96 -9.12
CA ALA A 249 -3.47 -8.35 -8.94
C ALA A 249 -2.85 -8.94 -7.66
N PRO A 250 -3.54 -9.87 -6.98
CA PRO A 250 -3.07 -10.48 -5.75
C PRO A 250 -2.12 -11.64 -6.01
N VAL A 251 -1.30 -11.93 -5.01
CA VAL A 251 -0.58 -13.18 -4.79
C VAL A 251 -1.12 -13.78 -3.52
N PHE A 252 -1.43 -15.07 -3.52
CA PHE A 252 -2.02 -15.76 -2.37
C PHE A 252 -1.00 -16.61 -1.65
N ASP A 253 -1.14 -16.73 -0.33
CA ASP A 253 -0.37 -17.67 0.49
C ASP A 253 -1.01 -19.08 0.51
N ALA A 254 -0.40 -20.00 1.26
CA ALA A 254 -0.88 -21.37 1.42
C ALA A 254 -2.27 -21.46 2.11
N HIS A 255 -2.70 -20.42 2.80
CA HIS A 255 -3.99 -20.33 3.48
C HIS A 255 -5.07 -19.64 2.64
N GLY A 256 -4.71 -19.12 1.46
CA GLY A 256 -5.62 -18.38 0.58
C GLY A 256 -5.75 -16.90 0.96
N ALA A 257 -4.91 -16.40 1.87
CA ALA A 257 -4.87 -14.98 2.16
C ALA A 257 -4.02 -14.22 1.12
N VAL A 258 -4.35 -12.95 0.89
CA VAL A 258 -3.55 -12.09 0.00
C VAL A 258 -2.24 -11.75 0.70
N ALA A 259 -1.15 -12.36 0.25
CA ALA A 259 0.20 -12.15 0.78
C ALA A 259 0.91 -10.95 0.16
N LEU A 260 0.58 -10.65 -1.11
CA LEU A 260 1.16 -9.53 -1.85
C LEU A 260 0.14 -9.03 -2.87
N VAL A 261 0.15 -7.74 -3.16
CA VAL A 261 -0.53 -7.16 -4.32
C VAL A 261 0.54 -6.58 -5.23
N VAL A 262 0.53 -6.97 -6.50
CA VAL A 262 1.42 -6.43 -7.53
C VAL A 262 0.63 -5.48 -8.41
N SER A 263 1.12 -4.26 -8.58
CA SER A 263 0.46 -3.21 -9.35
C SER A 263 1.34 -2.72 -10.49
N LEU A 264 0.78 -2.63 -11.68
CA LEU A 264 1.36 -1.92 -12.85
C LEU A 264 0.93 -0.47 -12.79
N ARG A 265 1.85 0.47 -12.92
CA ARG A 265 1.62 1.92 -12.84
C ARG A 265 2.45 2.68 -13.85
N GLY A 266 2.13 3.96 -14.04
CA GLY A 266 2.92 4.85 -14.90
C GLY A 266 2.40 4.92 -16.33
N PHE A 267 1.11 4.71 -16.54
CA PHE A 267 0.45 4.90 -17.83
C PHE A 267 0.57 6.36 -18.27
N ALA A 268 1.19 6.59 -19.43
CA ALA A 268 1.46 7.95 -19.94
C ALA A 268 0.22 8.60 -20.57
N ALA A 269 -0.68 7.80 -21.12
CA ALA A 269 -1.89 8.22 -21.82
C ALA A 269 -3.06 7.30 -21.47
N ALA A 270 -4.24 7.62 -21.95
CA ALA A 270 -5.35 6.68 -21.99
C ALA A 270 -4.96 5.46 -22.84
N ILE A 271 -5.44 4.31 -22.45
CA ILE A 271 -5.28 3.04 -23.18
C ILE A 271 -6.65 2.47 -23.50
N THR A 272 -6.73 1.67 -24.56
CA THR A 272 -7.98 0.98 -24.89
C THR A 272 -8.32 -0.08 -23.85
N GLY A 273 -9.60 -0.42 -23.71
CA GLY A 273 -10.03 -1.51 -22.85
C GLY A 273 -9.39 -2.84 -23.24
N ALA A 274 -9.18 -3.07 -24.55
CA ALA A 274 -8.47 -4.25 -25.04
C ALA A 274 -7.04 -4.32 -24.51
N GLU A 275 -6.30 -3.20 -24.50
CA GLU A 275 -4.94 -3.12 -23.93
C GLU A 275 -4.97 -3.32 -22.41
N ALA A 276 -5.93 -2.70 -21.71
CA ALA A 276 -6.08 -2.87 -20.27
C ALA A 276 -6.35 -4.34 -19.88
N ILE A 277 -7.21 -5.02 -20.63
CA ILE A 277 -7.51 -6.45 -20.45
C ILE A 277 -6.25 -7.28 -20.69
N GLN A 278 -5.52 -7.04 -21.77
CA GLN A 278 -4.29 -7.79 -22.10
C GLN A 278 -3.20 -7.61 -21.04
N LEU A 279 -3.04 -6.39 -20.52
CA LEU A 279 -2.12 -6.09 -19.43
C LEU A 279 -2.56 -6.73 -18.11
N GLY A 280 -3.86 -6.71 -17.81
CA GLY A 280 -4.43 -7.39 -16.66
C GLY A 280 -4.17 -8.90 -16.67
N VAL A 281 -4.42 -9.57 -17.81
CA VAL A 281 -4.13 -11.00 -18.01
C VAL A 281 -2.62 -11.28 -17.83
N THR A 282 -1.77 -10.43 -18.39
CA THR A 282 -0.31 -10.57 -18.24
C THR A 282 0.13 -10.44 -16.78
N LEU A 283 -0.46 -9.50 -16.05
CA LEU A 283 -0.20 -9.29 -14.63
C LEU A 283 -0.68 -10.48 -13.79
N THR A 284 -1.90 -10.95 -14.04
CA THR A 284 -2.49 -12.10 -13.33
C THR A 284 -1.65 -13.36 -13.54
N ALA A 285 -1.23 -13.64 -14.77
CA ALA A 285 -0.33 -14.77 -15.05
C ALA A 285 0.98 -14.68 -14.25
N ALA A 286 1.52 -13.47 -14.04
CA ALA A 286 2.74 -13.30 -13.24
C ALA A 286 2.47 -13.50 -11.74
N THR A 287 1.34 -13.00 -11.21
CA THR A 287 0.98 -13.18 -9.80
C THR A 287 0.58 -14.62 -9.49
N ASP A 288 -0.07 -15.33 -10.40
CA ASP A 288 -0.38 -16.75 -10.28
C ASP A 288 0.91 -17.59 -10.22
N ALA A 289 1.90 -17.25 -11.05
CA ALA A 289 3.18 -17.91 -11.02
C ALA A 289 3.94 -17.65 -9.71
N ILE A 290 3.85 -16.44 -9.11
CA ILE A 290 4.42 -16.18 -7.78
C ILE A 290 3.66 -16.97 -6.71
N THR A 291 2.33 -17.03 -6.81
CA THR A 291 1.48 -17.83 -5.91
C THR A 291 1.90 -19.30 -5.94
N ALA A 292 2.12 -19.86 -7.12
CA ALA A 292 2.60 -21.25 -7.28
C ALA A 292 3.99 -21.45 -6.68
N ASP A 293 4.93 -20.52 -6.90
CA ASP A 293 6.30 -20.59 -6.40
C ASP A 293 6.37 -20.67 -4.87
N ILE A 294 5.38 -20.10 -4.17
CA ILE A 294 5.27 -20.13 -2.69
C ILE A 294 4.28 -21.17 -2.17
N ALA A 295 3.88 -22.12 -3.01
CA ALA A 295 2.84 -23.10 -2.69
C ALA A 295 1.52 -22.46 -2.19
N GLY A 296 1.22 -21.25 -2.66
CA GLY A 296 0.00 -20.53 -2.38
C GLY A 296 -1.20 -21.05 -3.19
N ARG A 297 -2.38 -20.63 -2.84
CA ARG A 297 -3.62 -20.96 -3.55
C ARG A 297 -4.66 -19.86 -3.37
N PRO A 298 -5.46 -19.56 -4.38
CA PRO A 298 -6.60 -18.64 -4.20
C PRO A 298 -7.57 -19.20 -3.15
N PRO A 299 -8.31 -18.33 -2.43
CA PRO A 299 -9.29 -18.77 -1.44
C PRO A 299 -10.41 -19.58 -2.09
N ALA A 300 -10.91 -20.59 -1.37
CA ALA A 300 -11.99 -21.49 -1.84
C ALA A 300 -13.33 -20.77 -2.13
N ILE A 301 -13.49 -19.55 -1.66
CA ILE A 301 -14.69 -18.71 -1.89
C ILE A 301 -14.94 -18.43 -3.40
N LEU A 302 -13.91 -18.57 -4.24
CA LEU A 302 -14.05 -18.40 -5.71
C LEU A 302 -14.74 -19.55 -6.41
N LEU A 303 -15.00 -20.66 -5.74
CA LEU A 303 -15.64 -21.85 -6.30
C LEU A 303 -17.08 -22.06 -5.81
N GLY A 304 -17.64 -21.07 -5.13
CA GLY A 304 -19.05 -21.07 -4.76
C GLY A 304 -19.91 -20.93 -6.00
N THR A 305 -20.14 -22.03 -6.68
CA THR A 305 -21.37 -22.21 -7.47
C THR A 305 -22.53 -21.87 -6.56
N ASP A 306 -23.27 -20.82 -6.93
CA ASP A 306 -24.68 -20.70 -6.53
C ASP A 306 -25.32 -22.09 -6.70
N GLN A 307 -25.57 -22.77 -5.62
CA GLN A 307 -26.49 -23.91 -5.58
C GLN A 307 -27.64 -23.55 -4.66
N ALA A 308 -28.76 -23.35 -5.35
CA ALA A 308 -30.16 -23.38 -5.01
C ALA A 308 -30.78 -22.11 -4.49
#